data_7c8c4f594db517c6d79a675369eb5460
#
_entry.id   7c8c4f594db517c6d79a675369eb5460
#
_cell.length_a   1.000
_cell.length_b   1.000
_cell.length_c   1.000
_cell.angle_alpha   90.00
_cell.angle_beta   90.00
_cell.angle_gamma   90.00
#
_symmetry.space_group_name_H-M   'P 1'
#
loop_
_entity.id
_entity.type
_entity.pdbx_description
1 polymer ?
#
loop_
_entity_poly.entity_id
_entity_poly.type
_entity_poly.pdbx_seq_one_letter_code
_entity_poly.pdbx_strand_id
1 'polypeptide(L)'
;MTDAVTIPVSAVASQTLTVPLSSHTAKLNLYQLDTGLFMDIYLDGTLIMAGVLCQDRTWIIRKAYYGFPGDLVFIDSQGTEDPYYSGLNDRWCLYYQEGQNV
;
A
#
# COMPACT_ATOMS: atom_id res chain seq x y z
N MET A 1 -21.39 0.10 2.74
CA MET A 1 -20.01 -0.26 3.07
C MET A 1 -19.21 -0.49 1.79
N THR A 2 -18.01 -0.02 1.75
CA THR A 2 -17.15 -0.14 0.58
C THR A 2 -16.22 -1.35 0.75
N ASP A 3 -16.19 -2.21 -0.25
CA ASP A 3 -15.31 -3.38 -0.23
C ASP A 3 -13.86 -2.96 -0.50
N ALA A 4 -12.93 -3.69 0.10
CA ALA A 4 -11.52 -3.49 -0.16
C ALA A 4 -11.18 -3.88 -1.60
N VAL A 5 -10.31 -3.10 -2.23
CA VAL A 5 -9.83 -3.35 -3.59
C VAL A 5 -8.42 -3.91 -3.52
N THR A 6 -8.17 -5.00 -4.24
CA THR A 6 -6.83 -5.57 -4.30
C THR A 6 -5.97 -4.80 -5.29
N ILE A 7 -4.80 -4.34 -4.85
CA ILE A 7 -3.84 -3.63 -5.70
C ILE A 7 -2.89 -4.66 -6.33
N PRO A 8 -2.73 -4.68 -7.67
CA PRO A 8 -1.92 -5.70 -8.33
C PRO A 8 -0.41 -5.41 -8.26
N VAL A 9 0.20 -5.75 -7.13
CA VAL A 9 1.66 -5.63 -6.97
C VAL A 9 2.35 -6.86 -7.57
N SER A 10 3.64 -6.71 -7.90
CA SER A 10 4.46 -7.79 -8.47
C SER A 10 5.54 -8.22 -7.48
N ALA A 11 5.99 -9.47 -7.60
CA ALA A 11 7.02 -10.03 -6.71
C ALA A 11 8.42 -9.60 -7.19
N VAL A 12 8.72 -8.32 -7.08
CA VAL A 12 10.00 -7.73 -7.47
C VAL A 12 10.49 -6.80 -6.37
N ALA A 13 11.80 -6.63 -6.28
CA ALA A 13 12.42 -5.86 -5.19
C ALA A 13 12.13 -4.37 -5.26
N SER A 14 11.81 -3.85 -6.45
CA SER A 14 11.51 -2.43 -6.65
C SER A 14 10.51 -2.29 -7.77
N GLN A 15 9.45 -1.50 -7.56
CA GLN A 15 8.43 -1.30 -8.57
C GLN A 15 7.69 0.01 -8.33
N THR A 16 7.17 0.56 -9.41
CA THR A 16 6.28 1.71 -9.38
C THR A 16 4.99 1.32 -10.09
N LEU A 17 3.85 1.55 -9.46
CA LEU A 17 2.57 1.29 -10.08
C LEU A 17 1.64 2.47 -9.89
N THR A 18 0.77 2.66 -10.89
CA THR A 18 -0.24 3.71 -10.88
C THR A 18 -1.61 3.05 -10.92
N VAL A 19 -2.46 3.37 -9.96
CA VAL A 19 -3.79 2.77 -9.85
C VAL A 19 -4.85 3.84 -9.61
N PRO A 20 -6.04 3.68 -10.21
CA PRO A 20 -7.15 4.60 -9.92
C PRO A 20 -7.82 4.19 -8.61
N LEU A 21 -7.92 5.15 -7.68
CA LEU A 21 -8.56 4.92 -6.38
C LEU A 21 -9.54 6.05 -6.11
N SER A 22 -10.84 5.73 -5.98
CA SER A 22 -11.88 6.71 -5.60
C SER A 22 -11.85 7.98 -6.45
N SER A 23 -11.76 7.83 -7.77
CA SER A 23 -11.68 8.94 -8.74
C SER A 23 -10.38 9.74 -8.68
N HIS A 24 -9.37 9.26 -7.98
CA HIS A 24 -8.03 9.83 -7.94
C HIS A 24 -7.04 8.87 -8.59
N THR A 25 -5.89 9.41 -8.99
CA THR A 25 -4.79 8.58 -9.50
C THR A 25 -3.72 8.47 -8.42
N ALA A 26 -3.51 7.25 -7.93
CA ALA A 26 -2.49 6.99 -6.93
C ALA A 26 -1.26 6.34 -7.58
N LYS A 27 -0.08 6.86 -7.27
CA LYS A 27 1.18 6.24 -7.69
C LYS A 27 1.90 5.74 -6.46
N LEU A 28 2.29 4.47 -6.49
CA LEU A 28 2.95 3.80 -5.38
C LEU A 28 4.33 3.34 -5.82
N ASN A 29 5.36 3.71 -5.07
CA ASN A 29 6.69 3.15 -5.22
C ASN A 29 6.90 2.15 -4.10
N LEU A 30 7.22 0.91 -4.44
CA LEU A 30 7.52 -0.14 -3.47
C LEU A 30 8.98 -0.55 -3.64
N TYR A 31 9.72 -0.64 -2.54
CA TYR A 31 11.13 -1.01 -2.61
C TYR A 31 11.55 -1.77 -1.36
N GLN A 32 12.30 -2.86 -1.57
CA GLN A 32 12.80 -3.70 -0.49
C GLN A 32 14.17 -3.21 -0.04
N LEU A 33 14.29 -2.92 1.26
CA LEU A 33 15.56 -2.60 1.90
C LEU A 33 15.89 -3.69 2.93
N ASP A 34 17.07 -3.60 3.54
CA ASP A 34 17.49 -4.57 4.56
C ASP A 34 16.55 -4.60 5.77
N THR A 35 15.95 -3.46 6.08
CA THR A 35 15.07 -3.32 7.25
C THR A 35 13.61 -3.59 6.97
N GLY A 36 13.24 -3.84 5.70
CA GLY A 36 11.86 -4.14 5.35
C GLY A 36 11.45 -3.61 3.99
N LEU A 37 10.17 -3.77 3.67
CA LEU A 37 9.56 -3.24 2.45
C LEU A 37 8.99 -1.86 2.74
N PHE A 38 9.33 -0.88 1.90
CA PHE A 38 8.91 0.51 2.09
C PHE A 38 8.04 0.97 0.92
N MET A 39 7.23 1.99 1.16
CA MET A 39 6.32 2.55 0.18
C MET A 39 6.37 4.07 0.19
N ASP A 40 6.42 4.67 -1.00
CA ASP A 40 6.13 6.09 -1.22
C ASP A 40 4.76 6.19 -1.86
N ILE A 41 3.97 7.20 -1.48
CA ILE A 41 2.60 7.35 -1.95
C ILE A 41 2.40 8.73 -2.54
N TYR A 42 1.94 8.78 -3.80
CA TYR A 42 1.55 10.01 -4.49
C TYR A 42 0.06 9.96 -4.79
N LEU A 43 -0.61 11.09 -4.69
CA LEU A 43 -2.01 11.23 -5.07
C LEU A 43 -2.13 12.40 -6.05
N ASP A 44 -2.63 12.10 -7.26
CA ASP A 44 -2.80 13.09 -8.32
C ASP A 44 -1.51 13.90 -8.58
N GLY A 45 -0.36 13.22 -8.53
CA GLY A 45 0.94 13.83 -8.77
C GLY A 45 1.59 14.48 -7.55
N THR A 46 0.92 14.51 -6.41
CA THR A 46 1.44 15.12 -5.19
C THR A 46 1.94 14.05 -4.22
N LEU A 47 3.16 14.20 -3.75
CA LEU A 47 3.70 13.28 -2.74
C LEU A 47 2.96 13.44 -1.43
N ILE A 48 2.36 12.34 -0.95
CA ILE A 48 1.62 12.30 0.31
C ILE A 48 2.51 11.81 1.44
N MET A 49 3.18 10.68 1.22
CA MET A 49 4.06 10.05 2.21
C MET A 49 5.23 9.39 1.50
N ALA A 50 6.38 9.35 2.15
CA ALA A 50 7.57 8.69 1.61
C ALA A 50 8.23 7.86 2.70
N GLY A 51 8.81 6.72 2.31
CA GLY A 51 9.59 5.87 3.20
C GLY A 51 8.77 5.24 4.33
N VAL A 52 7.52 4.86 4.05
CA VAL A 52 6.65 4.24 5.05
C VAL A 52 6.95 2.74 5.10
N LEU A 53 7.29 2.23 6.27
CA LEU A 53 7.50 0.80 6.46
C LEU A 53 6.18 0.05 6.35
N CYS A 54 6.14 -0.94 5.46
CA CYS A 54 4.98 -1.80 5.27
C CYS A 54 5.02 -2.95 6.27
N GLN A 55 3.95 -3.09 7.06
CA GLN A 55 3.83 -4.12 8.08
C GLN A 55 2.52 -4.89 7.90
N ASP A 56 2.51 -6.15 8.33
CA ASP A 56 1.31 -6.97 8.21
C ASP A 56 0.16 -6.39 9.03
N ARG A 57 -1.02 -6.27 8.41
CA ARG A 57 -2.27 -5.81 9.02
C ARG A 57 -2.16 -4.43 9.69
N THR A 58 -1.24 -3.60 9.21
CA THR A 58 -1.05 -2.25 9.72
C THR A 58 -1.38 -1.25 8.63
N TRP A 59 -2.32 -0.35 8.91
CA TRP A 59 -2.68 0.70 7.97
C TRP A 59 -1.47 1.59 7.69
N ILE A 60 -1.29 1.98 6.44
CA ILE A 60 -0.08 2.67 6.00
C ILE A 60 -0.18 4.17 6.22
N ILE A 61 -1.30 4.79 5.83
CA ILE A 61 -1.46 6.25 5.90
C ILE A 61 -1.88 6.71 7.29
N ARG A 62 -2.96 6.15 7.81
CA ARG A 62 -3.45 6.34 9.18
C ARG A 62 -3.94 7.75 9.52
N LYS A 63 -3.94 8.68 8.58
CA LYS A 63 -4.25 10.09 8.84
C LYS A 63 -5.16 10.65 7.75
N ALA A 64 -6.36 11.05 8.14
CA ALA A 64 -7.32 11.64 7.21
C ALA A 64 -6.84 12.96 6.62
N TYR A 65 -6.07 13.73 7.37
CA TYR A 65 -5.64 15.05 6.92
C TYR A 65 -4.64 15.03 5.76
N TYR A 66 -4.11 13.87 5.41
CA TYR A 66 -3.27 13.77 4.20
C TYR A 66 -4.08 13.90 2.91
N GLY A 67 -5.41 13.87 2.99
CA GLY A 67 -6.27 14.02 1.82
C GLY A 67 -6.40 12.76 0.97
N PHE A 68 -5.86 11.64 1.41
CA PHE A 68 -6.01 10.38 0.71
C PHE A 68 -7.42 9.83 0.97
N PRO A 69 -8.12 9.33 -0.08
CA PRO A 69 -9.54 8.95 0.06
C PRO A 69 -9.80 7.70 0.89
N GLY A 70 -8.76 7.04 1.36
CA GLY A 70 -8.88 5.86 2.21
C GLY A 70 -7.52 5.47 2.79
N ASP A 71 -7.25 4.17 2.91
CA ASP A 71 -5.95 3.70 3.38
C ASP A 71 -5.58 2.39 2.71
N LEU A 72 -4.31 2.04 2.84
CA LEU A 72 -3.72 0.85 2.25
C LEU A 72 -3.22 -0.07 3.36
N VAL A 73 -3.29 -1.38 3.12
CA VAL A 73 -2.83 -2.37 4.09
C VAL A 73 -2.33 -3.61 3.37
N PHE A 74 -1.23 -4.18 3.86
CA PHE A 74 -0.78 -5.51 3.46
C PHE A 74 -1.32 -6.54 4.44
N ILE A 75 -1.73 -7.69 3.92
CA ILE A 75 -2.20 -8.80 4.75
C ILE A 75 -1.44 -10.06 4.36
N ASP A 76 -0.81 -10.69 5.36
CA ASP A 76 -0.14 -11.99 5.20
C ASP A 76 -1.21 -13.08 5.17
N SER A 77 -1.38 -13.73 4.03
CA SER A 77 -2.36 -14.81 3.88
C SER A 77 -1.91 -16.13 4.50
N GLN A 78 -0.67 -16.24 4.92
CA GLN A 78 -0.07 -17.47 5.42
C GLN A 78 0.44 -17.37 6.87
N GLY A 79 0.21 -16.22 7.52
CA GLY A 79 0.66 -16.04 8.90
C GLY A 79 0.52 -14.60 9.37
N THR A 80 1.51 -14.11 10.09
CA THR A 80 1.51 -12.76 10.68
C THR A 80 2.87 -12.07 10.51
N GLU A 81 3.59 -12.38 9.45
CA GLU A 81 4.89 -11.79 9.19
C GLU A 81 4.77 -10.54 8.31
N ASP A 82 5.74 -9.65 8.40
CA ASP A 82 5.76 -8.44 7.59
C ASP A 82 6.10 -8.75 6.13
N PRO A 83 5.60 -7.92 5.18
CA PRO A 83 5.79 -8.20 3.76
C PRO A 83 7.25 -8.27 3.34
N TYR A 84 7.54 -9.20 2.45
CA TYR A 84 8.81 -9.29 1.75
C TYR A 84 8.54 -9.41 0.25
N TYR A 85 9.36 -8.77 -0.58
CA TYR A 85 9.01 -8.59 -1.98
C TYR A 85 8.73 -9.89 -2.74
N SER A 86 9.43 -10.98 -2.42
CA SER A 86 9.30 -12.23 -3.18
C SER A 86 7.93 -12.91 -3.01
N GLY A 87 7.18 -12.52 -1.99
CA GLY A 87 5.84 -13.06 -1.76
C GLY A 87 4.71 -12.09 -2.10
N LEU A 88 5.01 -10.94 -2.72
CA LEU A 88 3.98 -9.97 -3.07
C LEU A 88 2.99 -10.53 -4.09
N ASN A 89 1.71 -10.24 -3.87
CA ASN A 89 0.58 -10.71 -4.65
C ASN A 89 0.39 -12.24 -4.64
N ASP A 90 1.01 -12.90 -3.70
CA ASP A 90 0.87 -14.33 -3.43
C ASP A 90 0.60 -14.50 -1.94
N ARG A 91 1.64 -14.47 -1.14
CA ARG A 91 1.50 -14.53 0.32
C ARG A 91 0.97 -13.20 0.88
N TRP A 92 1.56 -12.08 0.50
CA TRP A 92 1.16 -10.75 0.94
C TRP A 92 0.41 -10.02 -0.17
N CYS A 93 -0.84 -9.66 0.11
CA CYS A 93 -1.67 -8.90 -0.81
C CYS A 93 -1.84 -7.48 -0.29
N LEU A 94 -1.80 -6.50 -1.20
CA LEU A 94 -2.02 -5.10 -0.87
C LEU A 94 -3.47 -4.76 -1.15
N TYR A 95 -4.16 -4.20 -0.16
CA TYR A 95 -5.56 -3.80 -0.27
C TYR A 95 -5.72 -2.31 -0.05
N TYR A 96 -6.69 -1.73 -0.74
CA TYR A 96 -7.13 -0.36 -0.53
C TYR A 96 -8.55 -0.39 0.02
N GLN A 97 -8.79 0.32 1.12
CA GLN A 97 -10.12 0.46 1.71
C GLN A 97 -10.54 1.92 1.66
N GLU A 98 -11.54 2.22 0.82
CA GLU A 98 -12.09 3.56 0.71
C GLU A 98 -12.79 3.95 2.00
N GLY A 99 -12.66 5.23 2.39
CA GLY A 99 -13.31 5.74 3.58
C GLY A 99 -12.59 5.45 4.89
N GLN A 100 -11.53 4.63 4.86
CA GLN A 100 -10.71 4.42 6.05
C GLN A 100 -10.01 5.75 6.39
N ASN A 101 -9.98 6.13 7.64
CA ASN A 101 -9.41 7.40 8.13
C ASN A 101 -10.26 8.66 7.89
N VAL A 102 -11.53 8.50 7.51
CA VAL A 102 -12.43 9.67 7.36
C VAL A 102 -13.60 9.60 8.33
#